data_55fdf2abd08c0d346d2ecf734205cca5
#
_entry.id   55fdf2abd08c0d346d2ecf734205cca5
#
_cell.length_a   1.000
_cell.length_b   1.000
_cell.length_c   1.000
_cell.angle_alpha   90.00
_cell.angle_beta   90.00
_cell.angle_gamma   90.00
#
_symmetry.space_group_name_H-M   'P 1'
#
loop_
_entity.id
_entity.type
_entity.pdbx_description
1 polymer ?
#
loop_
_entity_poly.entity_id
_entity_poly.type
_entity_poly.pdbx_seq_one_letter_code
_entity_poly.pdbx_strand_id
1 'polypeptide(L)'
;TFDYYRPVTIQYCTDSIKTEKGWRYNYRTLSSGTLNSMEENTFKFSNGKIARRLKILIHNQDNQALNIGAITLQGSVHQLVARFNTPATYYLTYGNKYAAKPQYDISRFPDKIPSATTALSLGQEQIIDQVEEEKAAPLFENKIFLWVLMLVIIVVLGGFTLKMMSGKEGD
;
A
#
# COMPACT_ATOMS: atom_id res chain seq x y z
N THR A 1 13.19 -36.56 6.03
CA THR A 1 13.51 -35.23 6.61
C THR A 1 15.01 -35.10 6.60
N PHE A 2 15.52 -34.02 6.07
CA PHE A 2 16.93 -33.70 6.06
C PHE A 2 17.14 -32.39 6.85
N ASP A 3 18.32 -32.23 7.42
CA ASP A 3 18.69 -31.06 8.16
C ASP A 3 18.87 -29.89 7.19
N TYR A 4 18.39 -28.73 7.60
CA TYR A 4 18.49 -27.52 6.79
C TYR A 4 18.86 -26.29 7.63
N TYR A 5 19.55 -25.36 6.97
CA TYR A 5 19.88 -24.04 7.48
C TYR A 5 19.81 -23.06 6.31
N ARG A 6 18.77 -22.21 6.26
CA ARG A 6 18.49 -21.34 5.10
C ARG A 6 18.27 -19.90 5.55
N PRO A 7 19.03 -18.95 5.05
CA PRO A 7 18.71 -17.55 5.24
C PRO A 7 17.34 -17.22 4.68
N VAL A 8 16.59 -16.41 5.41
CA VAL A 8 15.26 -15.96 5.03
C VAL A 8 15.12 -14.46 5.19
N THR A 9 14.44 -13.83 4.26
CA THR A 9 14.09 -12.42 4.31
C THR A 9 12.58 -12.28 4.22
N ILE A 10 11.98 -11.64 5.22
CA ILE A 10 10.55 -11.36 5.26
C ILE A 10 10.34 -9.90 4.89
N GLN A 11 9.52 -9.67 3.88
CA GLN A 11 9.24 -8.36 3.32
C GLN A 11 7.74 -8.07 3.38
N TYR A 12 7.37 -6.81 3.49
CA TYR A 12 5.99 -6.34 3.36
C TYR A 12 5.86 -5.40 2.16
N CYS A 13 4.70 -5.45 1.53
CA CYS A 13 4.37 -4.56 0.43
C CYS A 13 4.10 -3.15 0.97
N THR A 14 4.84 -2.17 0.48
CA THR A 14 4.67 -0.76 0.85
C THR A 14 3.75 -0.03 -0.12
N ASP A 15 3.81 -0.40 -1.38
CA ASP A 15 3.08 0.27 -2.44
C ASP A 15 2.87 -0.67 -3.64
N SER A 16 1.86 -0.37 -4.44
CA SER A 16 1.58 -1.09 -5.69
C SER A 16 1.13 -0.13 -6.77
N ILE A 17 1.73 -0.24 -7.93
CA ILE A 17 1.46 0.59 -9.10
C ILE A 17 0.94 -0.29 -10.23
N LYS A 18 -0.18 0.08 -10.82
CA LYS A 18 -0.69 -0.58 -12.02
C LYS A 18 0.06 -0.05 -13.24
N THR A 19 0.70 -0.95 -13.97
CA THR A 19 1.39 -0.65 -15.22
C THR A 19 0.69 -1.33 -16.40
N GLU A 20 1.06 -1.00 -17.62
CA GLU A 20 0.55 -1.69 -18.83
C GLU A 20 0.82 -3.20 -18.82
N LYS A 21 1.90 -3.63 -18.16
CA LYS A 21 2.31 -5.04 -18.00
C LYS A 21 1.73 -5.72 -16.76
N GLY A 22 0.84 -5.04 -16.00
CA GLY A 22 0.24 -5.56 -14.78
C GLY A 22 0.67 -4.82 -13.51
N TRP A 23 0.37 -5.39 -12.36
CA TRP A 23 0.69 -4.79 -11.08
C TRP A 23 2.16 -4.96 -10.72
N ARG A 24 2.82 -3.85 -10.38
CA ARG A 24 4.17 -3.80 -9.80
C ARG A 24 4.06 -3.50 -8.31
N TYR A 25 4.70 -4.33 -7.48
CA TYR A 25 4.69 -4.21 -6.03
C TYR A 25 6.05 -3.81 -5.52
N ASN A 26 6.09 -2.80 -4.66
CA ASN A 26 7.29 -2.37 -3.96
C ASN A 26 7.31 -3.02 -2.57
N TYR A 27 8.44 -3.64 -2.24
CA TYR A 27 8.60 -4.34 -0.97
C TYR A 27 9.72 -3.72 -0.13
N ARG A 28 9.53 -3.73 1.18
CA ARG A 28 10.53 -3.34 2.16
C ARG A 28 10.75 -4.50 3.12
N THR A 29 12.00 -4.70 3.53
CA THR A 29 12.36 -5.74 4.50
C THR A 29 11.75 -5.42 5.87
N LEU A 30 11.06 -6.40 6.42
CA LEU A 30 10.48 -6.37 7.75
C LEU A 30 11.42 -7.04 8.76
N SER A 31 11.97 -8.20 8.40
CA SER A 31 12.92 -8.96 9.20
C SER A 31 13.76 -9.87 8.32
N SER A 32 14.93 -10.22 8.81
CA SER A 32 15.76 -11.27 8.23
C SER A 32 16.21 -12.22 9.33
N GLY A 33 16.43 -13.46 8.98
CA GLY A 33 16.85 -14.49 9.92
C GLY A 33 17.19 -15.76 9.20
N THR A 34 17.08 -16.87 9.90
CA THR A 34 17.43 -18.19 9.36
C THR A 34 16.33 -19.18 9.70
N LEU A 35 15.94 -19.99 8.73
CA LEU A 35 15.15 -21.20 8.94
C LEU A 35 16.12 -22.35 9.18
N ASN A 36 15.88 -23.11 10.24
CA ASN A 36 16.69 -24.29 10.55
C ASN A 36 15.81 -25.45 11.05
N SER A 37 16.34 -26.65 10.96
CA SER A 37 15.64 -27.88 11.37
C SER A 37 15.73 -28.19 12.87
N MET A 38 16.56 -27.45 13.61
CA MET A 38 16.86 -27.75 15.01
C MET A 38 15.96 -27.02 16.01
N GLU A 39 15.33 -25.92 15.57
CA GLU A 39 14.53 -25.04 16.42
C GLU A 39 13.20 -24.70 15.77
N GLU A 40 12.28 -24.16 16.56
CA GLU A 40 11.04 -23.61 16.05
C GLU A 40 11.32 -22.31 15.28
N ASN A 41 10.90 -22.28 14.01
CA ASN A 41 11.12 -21.17 13.13
C ASN A 41 10.11 -20.04 13.38
N THR A 42 10.36 -19.24 14.39
CA THR A 42 9.50 -18.11 14.80
C THR A 42 10.20 -16.78 14.59
N PHE A 43 9.56 -15.85 13.86
CA PHE A 43 10.05 -14.51 13.60
C PHE A 43 9.18 -13.48 14.31
N LYS A 44 9.76 -12.74 15.26
CA LYS A 44 9.08 -11.67 15.99
C LYS A 44 9.37 -10.33 15.33
N PHE A 45 8.35 -9.51 15.17
CA PHE A 45 8.46 -8.17 14.61
C PHE A 45 8.26 -7.15 15.72
N SER A 46 9.25 -6.31 15.96
CA SER A 46 9.23 -5.30 17.04
C SER A 46 8.28 -4.14 16.78
N ASN A 47 7.96 -3.88 15.52
CA ASN A 47 7.07 -2.79 15.12
C ASN A 47 5.85 -3.38 14.40
N GLY A 48 4.67 -3.22 14.99
CA GLY A 48 3.42 -3.59 14.32
C GLY A 48 3.30 -2.85 12.99
N LYS A 49 3.28 -3.61 11.89
CA LYS A 49 3.06 -3.07 10.54
C LYS A 49 1.75 -3.60 10.01
N ILE A 50 0.92 -2.70 9.52
CA ILE A 50 -0.28 -3.08 8.78
C ILE A 50 0.15 -3.31 7.34
N ALA A 51 0.04 -4.55 6.88
CA ALA A 51 0.39 -4.91 5.51
C ALA A 51 -0.61 -5.91 4.95
N ARG A 52 -1.05 -5.68 3.73
CA ARG A 52 -1.96 -6.59 3.02
C ARG A 52 -1.23 -7.78 2.39
N ARG A 53 0.08 -7.63 2.13
CA ARG A 53 0.90 -8.64 1.46
C ARG A 53 2.25 -8.75 2.14
N LEU A 54 2.59 -9.97 2.46
CA LEU A 54 3.92 -10.36 2.91
C LEU A 54 4.58 -11.19 1.82
N LYS A 55 5.89 -11.09 1.72
CA LYS A 55 6.72 -11.88 0.82
C LYS A 55 7.84 -12.49 1.64
N ILE A 56 7.95 -13.79 1.59
CA ILE A 56 9.01 -14.54 2.28
C ILE A 56 9.95 -15.05 1.19
N LEU A 57 11.21 -14.66 1.29
CA LEU A 57 12.29 -15.08 0.42
C LEU A 57 13.19 -16.04 1.17
N ILE A 58 13.23 -17.29 0.72
CA ILE A 58 14.11 -18.33 1.27
C ILE A 58 15.29 -18.47 0.31
N HIS A 59 16.49 -18.26 0.82
CA HIS A 59 17.71 -18.34 0.02
C HIS A 59 18.26 -19.76 0.10
N ASN A 60 17.91 -20.58 -0.89
CA ASN A 60 18.31 -22.00 -0.90
C ASN A 60 19.78 -22.22 -1.25
N GLN A 61 20.46 -21.19 -1.83
CA GLN A 61 21.82 -21.34 -2.36
C GLN A 61 21.88 -22.53 -3.33
N ASP A 62 22.88 -23.40 -3.19
CA ASP A 62 23.05 -24.58 -4.03
C ASP A 62 22.26 -25.81 -3.54
N ASN A 63 21.36 -25.60 -2.57
CA ASN A 63 20.63 -26.70 -1.97
C ASN A 63 19.20 -26.80 -2.53
N GLN A 64 18.63 -27.98 -2.38
CA GLN A 64 17.25 -28.25 -2.75
C GLN A 64 16.27 -27.31 -2.02
N ALA A 65 15.22 -26.88 -2.71
CA ALA A 65 14.17 -26.06 -2.13
C ALA A 65 13.49 -26.77 -0.97
N LEU A 66 13.17 -25.99 0.08
CA LEU A 66 12.40 -26.52 1.20
C LEU A 66 10.92 -26.66 0.82
N ASN A 67 10.33 -27.74 1.31
CA ASN A 67 8.88 -27.92 1.24
C ASN A 67 8.23 -27.21 2.45
N ILE A 68 7.43 -26.19 2.20
CA ILE A 68 6.78 -25.39 3.24
C ILE A 68 5.40 -25.99 3.52
N GLY A 69 5.20 -26.49 4.72
CA GLY A 69 3.93 -27.05 5.17
C GLY A 69 2.88 -25.97 5.50
N ALA A 70 3.12 -25.21 6.55
CA ALA A 70 2.19 -24.18 7.01
C ALA A 70 2.93 -22.92 7.46
N ILE A 71 2.27 -21.77 7.32
CA ILE A 71 2.73 -20.49 7.85
C ILE A 71 1.62 -19.91 8.69
N THR A 72 1.91 -19.65 9.97
CA THR A 72 0.98 -19.03 10.90
C THR A 72 1.40 -17.59 11.15
N LEU A 73 0.45 -16.67 11.05
CA LEU A 73 0.65 -15.26 11.37
C LEU A 73 -0.11 -14.91 12.64
N GLN A 74 0.56 -14.24 13.56
CA GLN A 74 -0.04 -13.70 14.76
C GLN A 74 0.10 -12.18 14.77
N GLY A 75 -0.95 -11.48 15.17
CA GLY A 75 -0.99 -10.03 15.26
C GLY A 75 -1.67 -9.55 16.53
N SER A 76 -1.54 -8.27 16.82
CA SER A 76 -2.23 -7.65 17.95
C SER A 76 -3.73 -7.62 17.70
N VAL A 77 -4.50 -7.99 18.70
CA VAL A 77 -5.95 -7.81 18.69
C VAL A 77 -6.25 -6.33 18.91
N HIS A 78 -7.00 -5.74 17.98
CA HIS A 78 -7.48 -4.37 18.09
C HIS A 78 -8.94 -4.37 18.54
N GLN A 79 -9.26 -3.51 19.49
CA GLN A 79 -10.60 -3.31 19.98
C GLN A 79 -11.04 -1.87 19.76
N LEU A 80 -12.29 -1.69 19.36
CA LEU A 80 -12.93 -0.39 19.32
C LEU A 80 -13.88 -0.29 20.50
N VAL A 81 -13.64 0.68 21.36
CA VAL A 81 -14.52 0.98 22.49
C VAL A 81 -15.34 2.22 22.16
N ALA A 82 -16.65 2.10 22.24
CA ALA A 82 -17.56 3.21 21.97
C ALA A 82 -18.61 3.33 23.08
N ARG A 83 -19.09 4.54 23.33
CA ARG A 83 -20.17 4.81 24.26
C ARG A 83 -21.45 5.15 23.49
N PHE A 84 -22.51 4.41 23.75
CA PHE A 84 -23.83 4.65 23.20
C PHE A 84 -24.74 5.20 24.29
N ASN A 85 -25.30 6.38 24.08
CA ASN A 85 -26.14 7.06 25.06
C ASN A 85 -27.64 6.87 24.81
N THR A 86 -28.01 6.52 23.60
CA THR A 86 -29.40 6.35 23.18
C THR A 86 -29.57 5.05 22.40
N PRO A 87 -30.70 4.34 22.57
CA PRO A 87 -31.02 3.21 21.71
C PRO A 87 -31.21 3.70 20.26
N ALA A 88 -30.32 3.24 19.38
CA ALA A 88 -30.36 3.57 17.94
C ALA A 88 -29.59 2.52 17.14
N THR A 89 -29.74 2.53 15.84
CA THR A 89 -28.88 1.78 14.94
C THR A 89 -27.61 2.59 14.68
N TYR A 90 -26.47 2.00 14.97
CA TYR A 90 -25.16 2.62 14.77
C TYR A 90 -24.42 1.91 13.66
N TYR A 91 -23.62 2.66 12.90
CA TYR A 91 -22.83 2.13 11.80
C TYR A 91 -21.37 2.33 12.07
N LEU A 92 -20.58 1.27 11.91
CA LEU A 92 -19.12 1.35 11.89
C LEU A 92 -18.67 1.48 10.44
N THR A 93 -18.17 2.67 10.06
CA THR A 93 -17.61 2.90 8.73
C THR A 93 -16.10 2.79 8.75
N TYR A 94 -15.50 2.13 7.76
CA TYR A 94 -14.07 1.93 7.65
C TYR A 94 -13.62 1.84 6.18
N GLY A 95 -12.31 1.84 5.96
CA GLY A 95 -11.73 1.66 4.63
C GLY A 95 -11.61 2.94 3.79
N ASN A 96 -12.10 4.10 4.26
CA ASN A 96 -11.91 5.35 3.55
C ASN A 96 -10.47 5.87 3.73
N LYS A 97 -9.64 5.75 2.69
CA LYS A 97 -8.23 6.19 2.71
C LYS A 97 -8.06 7.72 2.81
N TYR A 98 -9.11 8.48 2.53
CA TYR A 98 -9.10 9.96 2.59
C TYR A 98 -9.67 10.50 3.90
N ALA A 99 -10.23 9.65 4.75
CA ALA A 99 -10.76 10.08 6.02
C ALA A 99 -9.62 10.54 6.95
N ALA A 100 -9.80 11.72 7.53
CA ALA A 100 -8.89 12.18 8.57
C ALA A 100 -9.00 11.26 9.81
N LYS A 101 -7.88 11.06 10.50
CA LYS A 101 -7.88 10.31 11.75
C LYS A 101 -8.76 11.03 12.77
N PRO A 102 -9.82 10.39 13.31
CA PRO A 102 -10.67 11.03 14.30
C PRO A 102 -9.89 11.29 15.59
N GLN A 103 -10.22 12.40 16.24
CA GLN A 103 -9.66 12.77 17.53
C GLN A 103 -10.79 12.83 18.56
N TYR A 104 -10.83 11.83 19.43
CA TYR A 104 -11.83 11.75 20.49
C TYR A 104 -11.20 12.07 21.84
N ASP A 105 -11.91 12.78 22.69
CA ASP A 105 -11.46 13.14 24.04
C ASP A 105 -11.16 11.92 24.91
N ILE A 106 -11.86 10.82 24.68
CA ILE A 106 -11.66 9.57 25.41
C ILE A 106 -10.22 9.03 25.28
N SER A 107 -9.51 9.38 24.21
CA SER A 107 -8.10 9.00 24.05
C SER A 107 -7.19 9.64 25.08
N ARG A 108 -7.62 10.73 25.71
CA ARG A 108 -6.90 11.44 26.77
C ARG A 108 -7.20 10.91 28.17
N PHE A 109 -8.24 10.09 28.28
CA PHE A 109 -8.73 9.57 29.56
C PHE A 109 -8.88 8.04 29.51
N PRO A 110 -7.82 7.29 29.18
CA PRO A 110 -7.90 5.84 29.08
C PRO A 110 -8.36 5.17 30.38
N ASP A 111 -7.98 5.75 31.53
CA ASP A 111 -8.34 5.25 32.85
C ASP A 111 -9.83 5.43 33.19
N LYS A 112 -10.57 6.21 32.41
CA LYS A 112 -12.01 6.40 32.57
C LYS A 112 -12.85 5.38 31.78
N ILE A 113 -12.20 4.54 30.99
CA ILE A 113 -12.87 3.46 30.27
C ILE A 113 -13.16 2.34 31.29
N PRO A 114 -14.44 1.96 31.50
CA PRO A 114 -14.76 0.88 32.41
C PRO A 114 -14.10 -0.43 31.98
N SER A 115 -13.59 -1.19 32.94
CA SER A 115 -13.04 -2.52 32.66
C SER A 115 -14.13 -3.52 32.22
N ALA A 116 -15.36 -3.32 32.65
CA ALA A 116 -16.50 -4.11 32.23
C ALA A 116 -17.16 -3.45 31.00
N THR A 117 -16.87 -3.99 29.82
CA THR A 117 -17.49 -3.59 28.55
C THR A 117 -18.34 -4.72 28.00
N THR A 118 -19.43 -4.36 27.33
CA THR A 118 -20.26 -5.35 26.62
C THR A 118 -19.68 -5.58 25.23
N ALA A 119 -19.36 -6.82 24.90
CA ALA A 119 -18.96 -7.17 23.56
C ALA A 119 -20.16 -7.12 22.60
N LEU A 120 -20.03 -6.39 21.51
CA LEU A 120 -21.04 -6.30 20.48
C LEU A 120 -20.56 -7.07 19.24
N SER A 121 -21.48 -7.72 18.55
CA SER A 121 -21.25 -8.29 17.23
C SER A 121 -21.66 -7.30 16.15
N LEU A 122 -20.88 -7.24 15.08
CA LEU A 122 -21.23 -6.47 13.89
C LEU A 122 -22.30 -7.22 13.07
N GLY A 123 -23.21 -6.47 12.45
CA GLY A 123 -24.12 -6.98 11.46
C GLY A 123 -23.41 -7.28 10.14
N GLN A 124 -24.18 -7.46 9.08
CA GLN A 124 -23.62 -7.70 7.75
C GLN A 124 -22.89 -6.46 7.22
N GLU A 125 -21.73 -6.70 6.61
CA GLU A 125 -20.97 -5.66 5.92
C GLU A 125 -21.74 -5.19 4.68
N GLN A 126 -21.83 -3.87 4.52
CA GLN A 126 -22.38 -3.23 3.33
C GLN A 126 -21.27 -2.45 2.66
N ILE A 127 -21.02 -2.78 1.40
CA ILE A 127 -20.02 -2.04 0.60
C ILE A 127 -20.68 -0.74 0.15
N ILE A 128 -20.06 0.38 0.55
CA ILE A 128 -20.45 1.69 0.05
C ILE A 128 -19.59 1.96 -1.18
N ASP A 129 -20.20 1.89 -2.36
CA ASP A 129 -19.52 2.27 -3.59
C ASP A 129 -19.19 3.76 -3.52
N GLN A 130 -17.92 4.05 -3.35
CA GLN A 130 -17.43 5.40 -3.53
C GLN A 130 -17.47 5.67 -5.03
N VAL A 131 -18.28 6.61 -5.44
CA VAL A 131 -18.14 7.22 -6.77
C VAL A 131 -16.73 7.82 -6.78
N GLU A 132 -15.78 7.14 -7.42
CA GLU A 132 -14.48 7.75 -7.70
C GLU A 132 -14.81 8.99 -8.53
N GLU A 133 -14.67 10.18 -7.93
CA GLU A 133 -14.59 11.40 -8.73
C GLU A 133 -13.49 11.15 -9.74
N GLU A 134 -13.85 11.06 -11.02
CA GLU A 134 -12.89 10.99 -12.10
C GLU A 134 -11.97 12.20 -11.94
N LYS A 135 -10.83 11.96 -11.31
CA LYS A 135 -9.76 12.96 -11.28
C LYS A 135 -9.43 13.22 -12.74
N ALA A 136 -9.78 14.43 -13.21
CA ALA A 136 -9.41 14.86 -14.56
C ALA A 136 -7.95 14.47 -14.78
N ALA A 137 -7.72 13.61 -15.77
CA ALA A 137 -6.38 13.12 -16.06
C ALA A 137 -5.48 14.35 -16.29
N PRO A 138 -4.27 14.37 -15.70
CA PRO A 138 -3.35 15.48 -15.91
C PRO A 138 -3.20 15.73 -17.40
N LEU A 139 -3.18 17.00 -17.81
CA LEU A 139 -3.11 17.41 -19.25
C LEU A 139 -2.00 16.68 -20.02
N PHE A 140 -0.92 16.32 -19.31
CA PHE A 140 0.22 15.59 -19.90
C PHE A 140 -0.03 14.09 -20.16
N GLU A 141 -1.09 13.50 -19.64
CA GLU A 141 -1.51 12.13 -19.99
C GLU A 141 -2.34 12.06 -21.27
N ASN A 142 -2.83 13.21 -21.72
CA ASN A 142 -3.58 13.29 -22.97
C ASN A 142 -2.63 13.26 -24.17
N LYS A 143 -2.59 12.13 -24.87
CA LYS A 143 -1.74 11.94 -26.07
C LYS A 143 -1.99 13.01 -27.13
N ILE A 144 -3.25 13.42 -27.33
CA ILE A 144 -3.60 14.44 -28.30
C ILE A 144 -2.99 15.79 -27.90
N PHE A 145 -3.06 16.17 -26.64
CA PHE A 145 -2.44 17.39 -26.13
C PHE A 145 -0.92 17.40 -26.38
N LEU A 146 -0.24 16.29 -26.12
CA LEU A 146 1.20 16.18 -26.37
C LEU A 146 1.55 16.32 -27.85
N TRP A 147 0.76 15.72 -28.74
CA TRP A 147 0.96 15.85 -30.18
C TRP A 147 0.76 17.30 -30.67
N VAL A 148 -0.29 17.98 -30.20
CA VAL A 148 -0.54 19.38 -30.52
C VAL A 148 0.59 20.27 -30.03
N LEU A 149 1.02 20.07 -28.77
CA LEU A 149 2.13 20.81 -28.20
C LEU A 149 3.43 20.64 -29.00
N MET A 150 3.76 19.38 -29.37
CA MET A 150 4.92 19.08 -30.19
C MET A 150 4.85 19.77 -31.57
N LEU A 151 3.69 19.76 -32.19
CA LEU A 151 3.48 20.43 -33.49
C LEU A 151 3.69 21.95 -33.36
N VAL A 152 3.17 22.58 -32.33
CA VAL A 152 3.38 24.02 -32.06
C VAL A 152 4.87 24.33 -31.93
N ILE A 153 5.60 23.52 -31.18
CA ILE A 153 7.05 23.71 -30.99
C ILE A 153 7.78 23.59 -32.32
N ILE A 154 7.46 22.61 -33.15
CA ILE A 154 8.07 22.42 -34.49
C ILE A 154 7.81 23.63 -35.40
N VAL A 155 6.57 24.15 -35.43
CA VAL A 155 6.21 25.32 -36.23
C VAL A 155 6.97 26.57 -35.79
N VAL A 156 7.05 26.81 -34.49
CA VAL A 156 7.78 27.95 -33.91
C VAL A 156 9.27 27.86 -34.23
N LEU A 157 9.90 26.72 -33.97
CA LEU A 157 11.34 26.55 -34.24
C LEU A 157 11.64 26.59 -35.71
N GLY A 158 10.81 25.94 -36.55
CA GLY A 158 10.93 26.02 -38.04
C GLY A 158 10.79 27.44 -38.55
N GLY A 159 9.83 28.20 -38.06
CA GLY A 159 9.64 29.61 -38.42
C GLY A 159 10.85 30.47 -38.03
N PHE A 160 11.41 30.28 -36.83
CA PHE A 160 12.64 30.99 -36.45
C PHE A 160 13.82 30.61 -37.34
N THR A 161 13.98 29.34 -37.68
CA THR A 161 15.07 28.85 -38.52
C THR A 161 14.98 29.46 -39.94
N LEU A 162 13.79 29.45 -40.53
CA LEU A 162 13.55 30.06 -41.84
C LEU A 162 13.81 31.55 -41.80
N LYS A 163 13.38 32.28 -40.78
CA LYS A 163 13.62 33.70 -40.61
C LYS A 163 15.12 34.01 -40.47
N MET A 164 15.87 33.19 -39.77
CA MET A 164 17.33 33.36 -39.67
C MET A 164 18.05 33.08 -40.99
N MET A 165 17.58 32.10 -41.77
CA MET A 165 18.14 31.82 -43.10
C MET A 165 17.84 32.92 -44.12
N SER A 166 16.60 33.44 -44.11
CA SER A 166 16.17 34.53 -44.97
C SER A 166 16.82 35.87 -44.67
N GLY A 167 17.27 36.09 -43.43
CA GLY A 167 17.94 37.35 -43.04
C GLY A 167 19.43 37.44 -43.40
N LYS A 168 20.00 36.45 -44.13
CA LYS A 168 21.43 36.39 -44.49
C LYS A 168 21.72 36.70 -45.96
N GLU A 169 20.69 37.03 -46.77
CA GLU A 169 20.83 37.43 -48.17
C GLU A 169 20.67 38.95 -48.38
N GLY A 170 21.29 39.73 -47.54
CA GLY A 170 21.20 41.19 -47.65
C GLY A 170 22.44 41.89 -47.05
N ASP A 171 23.63 41.56 -47.54
CA ASP A 171 24.84 42.42 -47.49
C ASP A 171 25.78 42.02 -48.64
#